data_b48c8683eb413dda8dc12b2e3b06b066
#
_entry.id   b48c8683eb413dda8dc12b2e3b06b066
#
_cell.length_a   1.000
_cell.length_b   1.000
_cell.length_c   1.000
_cell.angle_alpha   90.00
_cell.angle_beta   90.00
_cell.angle_gamma   90.00
#
_symmetry.space_group_name_H-M   'P 1'
#
loop_
_entity.id
_entity.type
_entity.pdbx_description
1 polymer ?
#
loop_
_entity_poly.entity_id
_entity_poly.type
_entity_poly.pdbx_seq_one_letter_code
_entity_poly.pdbx_strand_id
1 'polypeptide(L)'
;MSKVRKVMSTNVPNVKSSATILEASSIMNREKSSGVVVVEGEKVVGLITERGLLWKFIPMNKRPDEVSVRDMTFPFFKIGPDDSTKTAAKTMVENRITRLGVFEDEKFLGWVTLTDLAREFSKPRLLEALMAHDAPEEKKVLCPNCRKAFLEQITNSQGEILRWECPNCRYAL
;
A
#
# COMPACT_ATOMS: atom_id res chain seq x y z
N MET A 1 2.81 -14.77 -14.87
CA MET A 1 2.09 -13.86 -13.97
C MET A 1 1.99 -14.54 -12.63
N SER A 2 2.22 -13.80 -11.55
CA SER A 2 2.18 -14.37 -10.20
C SER A 2 0.74 -14.56 -9.73
N LYS A 3 0.53 -15.54 -8.84
CA LYS A 3 -0.72 -15.73 -8.12
C LYS A 3 -0.78 -14.80 -6.91
N VAL A 4 -1.98 -14.40 -6.49
CA VAL A 4 -2.23 -13.53 -5.34
C VAL A 4 -1.59 -14.09 -4.07
N ARG A 5 -1.65 -15.40 -3.83
CA ARG A 5 -1.04 -16.06 -2.64
C ARG A 5 0.47 -15.82 -2.48
N LYS A 6 1.18 -15.48 -3.56
CA LYS A 6 2.64 -15.21 -3.52
C LYS A 6 2.98 -13.78 -3.08
N VAL A 7 2.02 -12.87 -3.15
CA VAL A 7 2.24 -11.44 -2.91
C VAL A 7 1.39 -10.88 -1.78
N MET A 8 0.34 -11.60 -1.35
CA MET A 8 -0.54 -11.17 -0.27
C MET A 8 0.18 -11.12 1.08
N SER A 9 -0.32 -10.28 1.97
CA SER A 9 0.07 -10.23 3.37
C SER A 9 -0.88 -11.09 4.20
N THR A 10 -0.34 -12.04 4.97
CA THR A 10 -1.09 -12.92 5.89
C THR A 10 -1.11 -12.38 7.32
N ASN A 11 -0.07 -11.65 7.72
CA ASN A 11 -0.04 -10.96 9.00
C ASN A 11 -0.74 -9.60 8.87
N VAL A 12 -2.04 -9.60 9.15
CA VAL A 12 -2.92 -8.43 8.95
C VAL A 12 -3.38 -7.94 10.32
N PRO A 13 -3.19 -6.64 10.64
CA PRO A 13 -3.68 -6.09 11.89
C PRO A 13 -5.19 -6.20 11.96
N ASN A 14 -5.70 -6.57 13.14
CA ASN A 14 -7.12 -6.75 13.37
C ASN A 14 -7.61 -6.04 14.62
N VAL A 15 -8.90 -5.77 14.66
CA VAL A 15 -9.61 -5.13 15.76
C VAL A 15 -10.97 -5.79 15.97
N LYS A 16 -11.42 -5.90 17.20
CA LYS A 16 -12.76 -6.43 17.51
C LYS A 16 -13.85 -5.46 17.03
N SER A 17 -14.97 -6.00 16.56
CA SER A 17 -16.12 -5.20 16.12
C SER A 17 -16.72 -4.33 17.24
N SER A 18 -16.52 -4.71 18.51
CA SER A 18 -16.94 -3.95 19.70
C SER A 18 -15.98 -2.83 20.12
N ALA A 19 -14.80 -2.75 19.51
CA ALA A 19 -13.82 -1.71 19.79
C ALA A 19 -14.27 -0.33 19.28
N THR A 20 -13.54 0.70 19.67
CA THR A 20 -13.77 2.08 19.25
C THR A 20 -12.90 2.46 18.03
N ILE A 21 -13.26 3.55 17.36
CA ILE A 21 -12.43 4.11 16.27
C ILE A 21 -11.06 4.56 16.78
N LEU A 22 -10.97 5.00 18.04
CA LEU A 22 -9.70 5.35 18.67
C LEU A 22 -8.76 4.15 18.76
N GLU A 23 -9.28 2.99 19.20
CA GLU A 23 -8.52 1.74 19.31
C GLU A 23 -8.08 1.24 17.92
N ALA A 24 -8.98 1.26 16.93
CA ALA A 24 -8.66 0.90 15.55
C ALA A 24 -7.55 1.79 14.97
N SER A 25 -7.66 3.10 15.14
CA SER A 25 -6.65 4.07 14.68
C SER A 25 -5.32 3.87 15.39
N SER A 26 -5.33 3.55 16.69
CA SER A 26 -4.12 3.26 17.47
C SER A 26 -3.40 2.01 16.95
N ILE A 27 -4.15 0.96 16.60
CA ILE A 27 -3.60 -0.25 15.98
C ILE A 27 -2.99 0.09 14.62
N MET A 28 -3.70 0.83 13.76
CA MET A 28 -3.20 1.25 12.44
C MET A 28 -1.90 2.04 12.56
N ASN A 29 -1.81 2.96 13.53
CA ASN A 29 -0.60 3.76 13.75
C ASN A 29 0.57 2.89 14.26
N ARG A 30 0.34 2.01 15.23
CA ARG A 30 1.36 1.12 15.80
C ARG A 30 1.91 0.16 14.73
N GLU A 31 1.04 -0.46 13.95
CA GLU A 31 1.40 -1.43 12.91
C GLU A 31 1.82 -0.77 11.59
N LYS A 32 1.84 0.58 11.51
CA LYS A 32 2.11 1.35 10.28
C LYS A 32 1.27 0.88 9.09
N SER A 33 0.03 0.51 9.36
CA SER A 33 -0.92 0.00 8.38
C SER A 33 -1.97 1.04 8.03
N SER A 34 -2.27 1.19 6.74
CA SER A 34 -3.35 2.06 6.25
C SER A 34 -4.75 1.44 6.37
N GLY A 35 -4.88 0.37 7.15
CA GLY A 35 -6.16 -0.26 7.46
C GLY A 35 -6.03 -1.36 8.48
N VAL A 36 -7.18 -1.81 8.99
CA VAL A 36 -7.30 -2.87 9.98
C VAL A 36 -8.51 -3.74 9.65
N VAL A 37 -8.38 -5.03 9.84
CA VAL A 37 -9.46 -6.02 9.67
C VAL A 37 -10.35 -6.01 10.90
N VAL A 38 -11.65 -6.04 10.69
CA VAL A 38 -12.64 -6.11 11.77
C VAL A 38 -13.08 -7.55 11.98
N VAL A 39 -12.98 -8.03 13.23
CA VAL A 39 -13.33 -9.40 13.59
C VAL A 39 -14.46 -9.45 14.62
N GLU A 40 -15.31 -10.45 14.49
CA GLU A 40 -16.35 -10.79 15.44
C GLU A 40 -16.19 -12.28 15.84
N GLY A 41 -15.63 -12.52 17.01
CA GLY A 41 -15.11 -13.85 17.35
C GLY A 41 -13.96 -14.22 16.39
N GLU A 42 -14.09 -15.37 15.74
CA GLU A 42 -13.13 -15.85 14.73
C GLU A 42 -13.47 -15.38 13.30
N LYS A 43 -14.64 -14.77 13.12
CA LYS A 43 -15.12 -14.36 11.79
C LYS A 43 -14.63 -12.96 11.43
N VAL A 44 -14.08 -12.83 10.25
CA VAL A 44 -13.79 -11.53 9.64
C VAL A 44 -15.08 -10.96 9.05
N VAL A 45 -15.48 -9.77 9.54
CA VAL A 45 -16.73 -9.10 9.12
C VAL A 45 -16.50 -7.92 8.18
N GLY A 46 -15.27 -7.43 8.07
CA GLY A 46 -14.93 -6.34 7.16
C GLY A 46 -13.62 -5.67 7.51
N LEU A 47 -13.47 -4.43 7.11
CA LEU A 47 -12.25 -3.62 7.35
C LEU A 47 -12.59 -2.16 7.62
N ILE A 48 -11.64 -1.48 8.26
CA ILE A 48 -11.55 -0.01 8.32
C ILE A 48 -10.27 0.42 7.62
N THR A 49 -10.32 1.54 6.91
CA THR A 49 -9.18 2.12 6.20
C THR A 49 -9.04 3.60 6.54
N GLU A 50 -7.82 4.15 6.38
CA GLU A 50 -7.57 5.59 6.52
C GLU A 50 -8.53 6.45 5.66
N ARG A 51 -8.79 6.03 4.42
CA ARG A 51 -9.76 6.70 3.54
C ARG A 51 -11.17 6.64 4.11
N GLY A 52 -11.58 5.49 4.66
CA GLY A 52 -12.87 5.32 5.31
C GLY A 52 -13.02 6.24 6.53
N LEU A 53 -11.96 6.40 7.32
CA LEU A 53 -11.95 7.34 8.45
C LEU A 53 -12.10 8.78 7.98
N LEU A 54 -11.34 9.20 6.95
CA LEU A 54 -11.47 10.56 6.41
C LEU A 54 -12.85 10.87 5.85
N TRP A 55 -13.43 9.94 5.10
CA TRP A 55 -14.67 10.21 4.35
C TRP A 55 -15.94 9.98 5.15
N LYS A 56 -15.92 9.06 6.10
CA LYS A 56 -17.12 8.71 6.88
C LYS A 56 -17.04 9.17 8.32
N PHE A 57 -15.89 9.01 9.00
CA PHE A 57 -15.79 9.34 10.41
C PHE A 57 -15.60 10.85 10.64
N ILE A 58 -14.66 11.50 9.93
CA ILE A 58 -14.39 12.94 10.17
C ILE A 58 -15.66 13.82 9.99
N PRO A 59 -16.49 13.62 8.95
CA PRO A 59 -17.73 14.40 8.80
C PRO A 59 -18.77 14.19 9.91
N MET A 60 -18.67 13.11 10.69
CA MET A 60 -19.59 12.88 11.82
C MET A 60 -19.41 13.87 12.96
N ASN A 61 -18.25 14.54 13.04
CA ASN A 61 -17.87 15.46 14.12
C ASN A 61 -18.06 14.85 15.52
N LYS A 62 -17.73 13.56 15.67
CA LYS A 62 -17.81 12.80 16.93
C LYS A 62 -16.42 12.49 17.46
N ARG A 63 -16.33 12.20 18.76
CA ARG A 63 -15.11 11.74 19.38
C ARG A 63 -14.80 10.29 18.94
N PRO A 64 -13.54 9.94 18.68
CA PRO A 64 -13.19 8.61 18.20
C PRO A 64 -13.37 7.49 19.23
N ASP A 65 -13.43 7.84 20.52
CA ASP A 65 -13.72 6.92 21.63
C ASP A 65 -15.24 6.67 21.83
N GLU A 66 -16.10 7.42 21.15
CA GLU A 66 -17.57 7.29 21.23
C GLU A 66 -18.18 6.52 20.05
N VAL A 67 -17.39 6.26 18.99
CA VAL A 67 -17.89 5.60 17.78
C VAL A 67 -17.35 4.17 17.69
N SER A 68 -18.28 3.24 17.51
CA SER A 68 -17.95 1.83 17.37
C SER A 68 -17.31 1.52 16.01
N VAL A 69 -16.34 0.64 16.01
CA VAL A 69 -15.75 0.04 14.81
C VAL A 69 -16.83 -0.58 13.92
N ARG A 70 -17.85 -1.22 14.50
CA ARG A 70 -18.97 -1.84 13.76
C ARG A 70 -19.67 -0.85 12.82
N ASP A 71 -19.93 0.39 13.30
CA ASP A 71 -20.63 1.42 12.52
C ASP A 71 -19.83 1.95 11.34
N MET A 72 -18.52 1.73 11.37
CA MET A 72 -17.55 2.21 10.40
C MET A 72 -16.98 1.12 9.49
N THR A 73 -17.38 -0.13 9.71
CA THR A 73 -16.89 -1.28 8.95
C THR A 73 -17.41 -1.27 7.52
N PHE A 74 -16.51 -1.53 6.58
CA PHE A 74 -16.82 -1.76 5.16
C PHE A 74 -16.62 -3.22 4.81
N PRO A 75 -17.45 -3.80 3.93
CA PRO A 75 -17.23 -5.14 3.43
C PRO A 75 -15.96 -5.22 2.57
N PHE A 76 -15.36 -6.40 2.49
CA PHE A 76 -14.28 -6.66 1.54
C PHE A 76 -14.79 -6.86 0.12
N PHE A 77 -14.05 -6.30 -0.84
CA PHE A 77 -13.97 -6.90 -2.16
C PHE A 77 -13.09 -8.14 -2.06
N LYS A 78 -13.63 -9.30 -2.42
CA LYS A 78 -12.97 -10.60 -2.26
C LYS A 78 -12.20 -10.99 -3.53
N ILE A 79 -11.11 -11.74 -3.34
CA ILE A 79 -10.37 -12.39 -4.42
C ILE A 79 -9.85 -13.74 -3.92
N GLY A 80 -9.70 -14.70 -4.82
CA GLY A 80 -9.13 -16.00 -4.51
C GLY A 80 -7.59 -15.98 -4.42
N PRO A 81 -6.99 -16.87 -3.62
CA PRO A 81 -5.52 -16.94 -3.50
C PRO A 81 -4.85 -17.38 -4.82
N ASP A 82 -5.54 -18.13 -5.66
CA ASP A 82 -5.03 -18.61 -6.92
C ASP A 82 -5.29 -17.71 -8.12
N ASP A 83 -6.04 -16.63 -7.92
CA ASP A 83 -6.23 -15.59 -8.92
C ASP A 83 -4.91 -14.90 -9.29
N SER A 84 -4.89 -14.30 -10.48
CA SER A 84 -3.68 -13.60 -10.95
C SER A 84 -3.55 -12.22 -10.33
N THR A 85 -2.30 -11.76 -10.15
CA THR A 85 -2.03 -10.38 -9.73
C THR A 85 -2.58 -9.33 -10.71
N LYS A 86 -2.77 -9.70 -12.00
CA LYS A 86 -3.43 -8.83 -12.99
C LYS A 86 -4.92 -8.69 -12.70
N THR A 87 -5.59 -9.79 -12.35
CA THR A 87 -7.01 -9.76 -11.94
C THR A 87 -7.18 -8.87 -10.71
N ALA A 88 -6.30 -9.04 -9.70
CA ALA A 88 -6.32 -8.19 -8.51
C ALA A 88 -6.16 -6.70 -8.85
N ALA A 89 -5.17 -6.34 -9.69
CA ALA A 89 -4.96 -4.97 -10.12
C ALA A 89 -6.17 -4.39 -10.87
N LYS A 90 -6.75 -5.16 -11.80
CA LYS A 90 -7.95 -4.77 -12.55
C LYS A 90 -9.12 -4.49 -11.62
N THR A 91 -9.41 -5.42 -10.69
CA THR A 91 -10.49 -5.26 -9.71
C THR A 91 -10.31 -4.02 -8.84
N MET A 92 -9.07 -3.74 -8.40
CA MET A 92 -8.77 -2.54 -7.60
C MET A 92 -9.04 -1.25 -8.39
N VAL A 93 -8.62 -1.18 -9.65
CA VAL A 93 -8.81 0.00 -10.51
C VAL A 93 -10.30 0.22 -10.81
N GLU A 94 -11.03 -0.81 -11.23
CA GLU A 94 -12.44 -0.73 -11.59
C GLU A 94 -13.32 -0.29 -10.42
N ASN A 95 -12.99 -0.74 -9.20
CA ASN A 95 -13.75 -0.40 -7.98
C ASN A 95 -13.16 0.79 -7.19
N ARG A 96 -12.08 1.41 -7.69
CA ARG A 96 -11.38 2.54 -7.02
C ARG A 96 -10.96 2.22 -5.59
N ILE A 97 -10.50 0.99 -5.36
CA ILE A 97 -10.01 0.50 -4.07
C ILE A 97 -8.53 0.18 -4.13
N THR A 98 -7.88 0.12 -2.99
CA THR A 98 -6.42 -0.11 -2.88
C THR A 98 -6.06 -1.45 -2.23
N ARG A 99 -7.08 -2.26 -1.88
CA ARG A 99 -6.87 -3.58 -1.29
C ARG A 99 -8.04 -4.51 -1.52
N LEU A 100 -7.76 -5.81 -1.54
CA LEU A 100 -8.73 -6.89 -1.64
C LEU A 100 -8.50 -7.87 -0.50
N GLY A 101 -9.58 -8.39 0.08
CA GLY A 101 -9.49 -9.51 0.99
C GLY A 101 -9.27 -10.80 0.21
N VAL A 102 -8.29 -11.57 0.61
CA VAL A 102 -8.01 -12.88 0.01
C VAL A 102 -8.74 -13.95 0.80
N PHE A 103 -9.62 -14.66 0.12
CA PHE A 103 -10.44 -15.69 0.71
C PHE A 103 -10.29 -17.01 -0.05
N GLU A 104 -10.26 -18.10 0.70
CA GLU A 104 -10.39 -19.45 0.19
C GLU A 104 -11.68 -19.99 0.78
N ASP A 105 -12.68 -20.22 -0.07
CA ASP A 105 -14.06 -20.39 0.34
C ASP A 105 -14.52 -19.21 1.22
N GLU A 106 -14.95 -19.46 2.46
CA GLU A 106 -15.32 -18.42 3.42
C GLU A 106 -14.20 -18.06 4.41
N LYS A 107 -13.01 -18.69 4.28
CA LYS A 107 -11.89 -18.46 5.16
C LYS A 107 -11.06 -17.28 4.67
N PHE A 108 -10.91 -16.27 5.53
CA PHE A 108 -10.00 -15.16 5.29
C PHE A 108 -8.55 -15.62 5.46
N LEU A 109 -7.73 -15.42 4.42
CA LEU A 109 -6.32 -15.77 4.42
C LEU A 109 -5.40 -14.56 4.63
N GLY A 110 -5.90 -13.36 4.34
CA GLY A 110 -5.13 -12.14 4.38
C GLY A 110 -5.66 -11.11 3.39
N TRP A 111 -4.85 -10.14 3.04
CA TRP A 111 -5.19 -9.18 1.99
C TRP A 111 -4.05 -8.97 1.01
N VAL A 112 -4.38 -8.46 -0.16
CA VAL A 112 -3.42 -7.94 -1.13
C VAL A 112 -3.70 -6.46 -1.36
N THR A 113 -2.65 -5.65 -1.37
CA THR A 113 -2.76 -4.19 -1.56
C THR A 113 -2.15 -3.76 -2.89
N LEU A 114 -2.49 -2.54 -3.33
CA LEU A 114 -1.88 -1.95 -4.53
C LEU A 114 -0.35 -1.83 -4.38
N THR A 115 0.15 -1.58 -3.17
CA THR A 115 1.59 -1.54 -2.89
C THR A 115 2.25 -2.91 -3.08
N ASP A 116 1.58 -4.00 -2.67
CA ASP A 116 2.08 -5.36 -2.89
C ASP A 116 2.17 -5.68 -4.38
N LEU A 117 1.16 -5.28 -5.16
CA LEU A 117 1.15 -5.43 -6.61
C LEU A 117 2.23 -4.56 -7.27
N ALA A 118 2.39 -3.31 -6.84
CA ALA A 118 3.43 -2.43 -7.37
C ALA A 118 4.83 -3.02 -7.12
N ARG A 119 5.07 -3.55 -5.92
CA ARG A 119 6.33 -4.23 -5.58
C ARG A 119 6.56 -5.48 -6.44
N GLU A 120 5.52 -6.26 -6.73
CA GLU A 120 5.62 -7.43 -7.60
C GLU A 120 5.94 -7.03 -9.06
N PHE A 121 5.29 -6.00 -9.58
CA PHE A 121 5.50 -5.53 -10.95
C PHE A 121 6.82 -4.78 -11.14
N SER A 122 7.40 -4.23 -10.08
CA SER A 122 8.70 -3.53 -10.12
C SER A 122 9.90 -4.49 -10.01
N LYS A 123 9.69 -5.78 -9.73
CA LYS A 123 10.77 -6.76 -9.75
C LYS A 123 11.30 -6.89 -11.19
N PRO A 124 12.61 -6.72 -11.41
CA PRO A 124 13.19 -6.98 -12.72
C PRO A 124 12.87 -8.44 -13.10
N ARG A 125 12.37 -8.64 -14.32
CA ARG A 125 12.16 -9.99 -14.81
C ARG A 125 13.54 -10.68 -14.84
N LEU A 126 13.58 -11.93 -14.39
CA LEU A 126 14.82 -12.71 -14.34
C LEU A 126 15.56 -12.71 -15.69
N LEU A 127 14.83 -12.62 -16.80
CA LEU A 127 15.38 -12.51 -18.15
C LEU A 127 16.09 -11.17 -18.38
N GLU A 128 15.53 -10.04 -17.87
CA GLU A 128 16.17 -8.72 -17.91
C GLU A 128 17.42 -8.70 -17.04
N ALA A 129 17.38 -9.36 -15.87
CA ALA A 129 18.55 -9.52 -15.02
C ALA A 129 19.65 -10.38 -15.65
N LEU A 130 19.29 -11.38 -16.48
CA LEU A 130 20.26 -12.22 -17.21
C LEU A 130 20.77 -11.55 -18.49
N MET A 131 20.03 -10.61 -19.07
CA MET A 131 20.41 -9.85 -20.26
C MET A 131 21.04 -8.49 -19.94
N ALA A 132 20.94 -8.02 -18.71
CA ALA A 132 21.58 -6.79 -18.25
C ALA A 132 23.09 -7.05 -17.99
N HIS A 133 23.83 -7.27 -19.06
CA HIS A 133 25.30 -7.13 -19.04
C HIS A 133 25.74 -5.66 -19.15
N ASP A 134 24.80 -4.76 -19.30
CA ASP A 134 25.03 -3.32 -19.23
C ASP A 134 24.65 -2.81 -17.85
N ALA A 135 25.56 -2.09 -17.23
CA ALA A 135 25.34 -1.39 -15.94
C ALA A 135 24.02 -0.61 -16.02
N PRO A 136 23.24 -0.54 -14.92
CA PRO A 136 21.99 0.23 -14.93
C PRO A 136 22.32 1.64 -15.38
N GLU A 137 21.80 2.06 -16.54
CA GLU A 137 21.79 3.48 -16.89
C GLU A 137 21.13 4.22 -15.72
N GLU A 138 21.91 5.03 -15.04
CA GLU A 138 21.39 5.93 -14.02
C GLU A 138 20.21 6.66 -14.62
N LYS A 139 19.00 6.42 -14.11
CA LYS A 139 17.81 7.11 -14.59
C LYS A 139 18.00 8.60 -14.31
N LYS A 140 18.51 9.30 -15.29
CA LYS A 140 18.73 10.74 -15.22
C LYS A 140 17.37 11.43 -15.07
N VAL A 141 17.13 11.99 -13.90
CA VAL A 141 15.90 12.72 -13.60
C VAL A 141 16.04 14.14 -14.11
N LEU A 142 15.19 14.51 -15.07
CA LEU A 142 15.15 15.88 -15.60
C LEU A 142 14.71 16.85 -14.48
N CYS A 143 15.42 17.97 -14.35
CA CYS A 143 15.10 18.96 -13.33
C CYS A 143 13.65 19.46 -13.46
N PRO A 144 12.81 19.34 -12.41
CA PRO A 144 11.41 19.76 -12.49
C PRO A 144 11.25 21.28 -12.59
N ASN A 145 12.24 22.04 -12.14
CA ASN A 145 12.20 23.51 -12.16
C ASN A 145 12.56 24.09 -13.54
N CYS A 146 13.73 23.77 -14.07
CA CYS A 146 14.18 24.38 -15.33
C CYS A 146 13.94 23.53 -16.59
N ARG A 147 13.75 22.21 -16.44
CA ARG A 147 13.59 21.22 -17.54
C ARG A 147 14.69 21.26 -18.61
N LYS A 148 15.88 21.78 -18.27
CA LYS A 148 17.01 21.95 -19.20
C LYS A 148 18.20 21.06 -18.89
N ALA A 149 18.29 20.54 -17.66
CA ALA A 149 19.36 19.67 -17.20
C ALA A 149 18.82 18.55 -16.33
N PHE A 150 19.57 17.46 -16.22
CA PHE A 150 19.27 16.37 -15.30
C PHE A 150 19.80 16.69 -13.90
N LEU A 151 19.15 16.18 -12.87
CA LEU A 151 19.64 16.29 -11.50
C LEU A 151 20.88 15.43 -11.32
N GLU A 152 21.84 15.93 -10.60
CA GLU A 152 23.10 15.27 -10.25
C GLU A 152 23.13 14.97 -8.75
N GLN A 153 23.75 13.84 -8.37
CA GLN A 153 23.96 13.47 -6.98
C GLN A 153 25.13 14.26 -6.40
N ILE A 154 24.89 14.96 -5.31
CA ILE A 154 25.94 15.58 -4.52
C ILE A 154 26.25 14.64 -3.36
N THR A 155 27.48 14.14 -3.32
CA THR A 155 27.95 13.18 -2.31
C THR A 155 28.98 13.80 -1.38
N ASN A 156 29.08 13.27 -0.16
CA ASN A 156 30.17 13.61 0.76
C ASN A 156 31.47 12.84 0.40
N SER A 157 32.52 13.09 1.15
CA SER A 157 33.82 12.42 0.98
C SER A 157 33.81 10.91 1.24
N GLN A 158 32.74 10.39 1.81
CA GLN A 158 32.50 8.95 2.10
C GLN A 158 31.62 8.28 1.05
N GLY A 159 31.15 9.04 0.01
CA GLY A 159 30.31 8.53 -1.06
C GLY A 159 28.82 8.47 -0.73
N GLU A 160 28.39 9.02 0.42
CA GLU A 160 26.97 9.09 0.77
C GLU A 160 26.29 10.24 0.03
N ILE A 161 25.10 9.98 -0.53
CA ILE A 161 24.30 10.99 -1.25
C ILE A 161 23.74 11.99 -0.25
N LEU A 162 24.15 13.27 -0.37
CA LEU A 162 23.65 14.36 0.46
C LEU A 162 22.36 14.96 -0.11
N ARG A 163 22.30 15.15 -1.40
CA ARG A 163 21.15 15.70 -2.11
C ARG A 163 21.27 15.47 -3.61
N TRP A 164 20.17 15.73 -4.32
CA TRP A 164 20.17 15.86 -5.76
C TRP A 164 20.09 17.34 -6.14
N GLU A 165 20.95 17.82 -7.03
CA GLU A 165 21.02 19.21 -7.40
C GLU A 165 21.04 19.37 -8.93
N CYS A 166 20.40 20.42 -9.44
CA CYS A 166 20.42 20.75 -10.85
C CYS A 166 21.64 21.64 -11.17
N PRO A 167 22.55 21.24 -12.06
CA PRO A 167 23.71 22.04 -12.41
C PRO A 167 23.36 23.35 -13.11
N ASN A 168 22.18 23.42 -13.75
CA ASN A 168 21.76 24.61 -14.49
C ASN A 168 21.06 25.69 -13.65
N CYS A 169 20.20 25.31 -12.71
CA CYS A 169 19.41 26.28 -11.94
C CYS A 169 19.56 26.13 -10.41
N ARG A 170 20.41 25.22 -9.95
CA ARG A 170 20.68 24.91 -8.55
C ARG A 170 19.45 24.48 -7.70
N TYR A 171 18.38 24.07 -8.37
CA TYR A 171 17.25 23.44 -7.70
C TYR A 171 17.75 22.15 -7.03
N ALA A 172 17.46 21.98 -5.74
CA ALA A 172 17.85 20.81 -4.96
C ALA A 172 16.63 20.06 -4.42
N LEU A 173 16.73 18.72 -4.34
CA LEU A 173 15.80 17.79 -3.73
C LEU A 173 16.48 17.10 -2.55
#